data_404c071720c16c9bc32d397710c03bba
#
_entry.id   404c071720c16c9bc32d397710c03bba
#
_cell.length_a   1.000
_cell.length_b   1.000
_cell.length_c   1.000
_cell.angle_alpha   90.00
_cell.angle_beta   90.00
_cell.angle_gamma   90.00
#
_symmetry.space_group_name_H-M   'P 1'
#
loop_
_entity.id
_entity.type
_entity.pdbx_description
1 polymer ?
#
loop_
_entity_poly.entity_id
_entity_poly.type
_entity_poly.pdbx_seq_one_letter_code
_entity_poly.pdbx_strand_id
1 'polypeptide(L)'
;EAATEQFALTPGGTYYFDLSGENIPGTINDDLPDKSMHYVPFTYAGAVNAYKLTSAMATTEEYAQQYKYDHSLFIADHAVTHTVSWDDLNTKSLIFGKDYVAGGVDYTLRAPSVGSNSTGSGESQRGVPQSNEWDTMLNKNSGYIQNWNGMYSWGQDTVSVDASDRALRGYISARFWNFSYASYSYPIVGFRPVLEV
;
A
#
# COMPACT_ATOMS: atom_id res chain seq x y z
N GLU A 1 15.79 21.42 -6.67
CA GLU A 1 14.58 21.80 -7.43
C GLU A 1 13.61 20.62 -7.50
N ALA A 2 13.17 20.18 -6.34
CA ALA A 2 12.36 18.98 -6.22
C ALA A 2 11.03 19.04 -7.01
N ALA A 3 10.44 20.24 -7.13
CA ALA A 3 9.19 20.40 -7.88
C ALA A 3 9.34 20.17 -9.38
N THR A 4 10.49 20.53 -9.96
CA THR A 4 10.76 20.34 -11.40
C THR A 4 11.01 18.86 -11.69
N GLU A 5 11.66 18.14 -10.80
CA GLU A 5 11.94 16.72 -10.96
C GLU A 5 10.65 15.88 -10.98
N GLN A 6 9.62 16.31 -10.28
CA GLN A 6 8.37 15.55 -10.17
C GLN A 6 7.49 15.62 -11.42
N PHE A 7 7.68 16.58 -12.30
CA PHE A 7 6.97 16.64 -13.58
C PHE A 7 7.59 15.73 -14.65
N ALA A 8 8.78 15.20 -14.40
CA ALA A 8 9.49 14.30 -15.31
C ALA A 8 9.47 12.84 -14.84
N LEU A 9 8.48 12.43 -14.04
CA LEU A 9 8.39 11.09 -13.49
C LEU A 9 8.17 10.04 -14.56
N THR A 10 8.93 8.95 -14.44
CA THR A 10 8.83 7.79 -15.37
C THR A 10 8.26 6.61 -14.61
N PRO A 11 7.14 6.01 -15.07
CA PRO A 11 6.62 4.78 -14.46
C PRO A 11 7.68 3.68 -14.41
N GLY A 12 7.84 3.05 -13.25
CA GLY A 12 8.89 2.09 -12.96
C GLY A 12 10.17 2.71 -12.38
N GLY A 13 10.32 4.03 -12.41
CA GLY A 13 11.45 4.73 -11.80
C GLY A 13 11.41 4.69 -10.28
N THR A 14 12.59 4.74 -9.66
CA THR A 14 12.74 4.78 -8.20
C THR A 14 12.93 6.22 -7.76
N TYR A 15 12.15 6.62 -6.75
CA TYR A 15 12.19 7.94 -6.15
C TYR A 15 12.27 7.81 -4.62
N TYR A 16 13.00 8.68 -3.97
CA TYR A 16 13.28 8.59 -2.54
C TYR A 16 12.51 9.65 -1.77
N PHE A 17 11.89 9.23 -0.67
CA PHE A 17 11.11 10.12 0.19
C PHE A 17 11.58 10.02 1.64
N ASP A 18 11.60 11.15 2.33
CA ASP A 18 11.93 11.22 3.74
C ASP A 18 10.69 10.94 4.59
N LEU A 19 10.65 9.78 5.22
CA LEU A 19 9.59 9.37 6.13
C LEU A 19 10.00 9.44 7.61
N SER A 20 11.18 9.97 7.90
CA SER A 20 11.72 9.97 9.27
C SER A 20 10.88 10.77 10.26
N GLY A 21 10.16 11.78 9.80
CA GLY A 21 9.29 12.62 10.63
C GLY A 21 7.86 12.11 10.77
N GLU A 22 7.51 10.99 10.16
CA GLU A 22 6.11 10.55 10.08
C GLU A 22 5.64 9.68 11.25
N ASN A 23 6.54 9.31 12.17
CA ASN A 23 6.25 8.53 13.37
C ASN A 23 5.51 7.21 13.05
N ILE A 24 5.97 6.50 12.03
CA ILE A 24 5.37 5.24 11.60
C ILE A 24 5.58 4.18 12.69
N PRO A 25 4.52 3.56 13.21
CA PRO A 25 4.65 2.56 14.26
C PRO A 25 5.20 1.23 13.74
N GLY A 26 5.75 0.42 14.64
CA GLY A 26 6.31 -0.88 14.36
C GLY A 26 7.82 -0.90 14.42
N THR A 27 8.40 -2.07 14.14
CA THR A 27 9.84 -2.25 14.08
C THR A 27 10.33 -1.89 12.67
N ILE A 28 11.36 -1.06 12.58
CA ILE A 28 11.93 -0.66 11.29
C ILE A 28 12.45 -1.91 10.57
N ASN A 29 12.08 -2.07 9.30
CA ASN A 29 12.50 -3.19 8.48
C ASN A 29 14.01 -3.13 8.23
N ASP A 30 14.72 -4.19 8.61
CA ASP A 30 16.17 -4.28 8.42
C ASP A 30 16.60 -4.31 6.95
N ASP A 31 15.70 -4.64 6.04
CA ASP A 31 15.97 -4.66 4.60
C ASP A 31 15.94 -3.28 3.95
N LEU A 32 15.52 -2.24 4.67
CA LEU A 32 15.55 -0.87 4.15
C LEU A 32 17.00 -0.45 3.89
N PRO A 33 17.29 0.17 2.74
CA PRO A 33 18.62 0.70 2.45
C PRO A 33 19.09 1.77 3.46
N ASP A 34 18.14 2.53 3.98
CA ASP A 34 18.36 3.55 5.01
C ASP A 34 17.38 3.36 6.17
N LYS A 35 17.87 2.83 7.28
CA LYS A 35 17.05 2.56 8.48
C LYS A 35 16.66 3.83 9.24
N SER A 36 17.26 4.97 8.94
CA SER A 36 16.83 6.26 9.49
C SER A 36 15.56 6.78 8.83
N MET A 37 15.16 6.18 7.71
CA MET A 37 14.00 6.54 6.88
C MET A 37 14.08 7.94 6.28
N HIS A 38 15.27 8.53 6.15
CA HIS A 38 15.46 9.78 5.41
C HIS A 38 15.38 9.57 3.89
N TYR A 39 15.70 8.37 3.40
CA TYR A 39 15.74 8.02 1.98
C TYR A 39 15.03 6.69 1.76
N VAL A 40 13.70 6.70 1.80
CA VAL A 40 12.90 5.49 1.55
C VAL A 40 12.62 5.37 0.07
N PRO A 41 13.03 4.26 -0.58
CA PRO A 41 12.78 4.08 -2.01
C PRO A 41 11.31 3.71 -2.28
N PHE A 42 10.73 4.41 -3.25
CA PHE A 42 9.41 4.16 -3.80
C PHE A 42 9.52 3.95 -5.30
N THR A 43 8.72 3.05 -5.85
CA THR A 43 8.53 2.91 -7.28
C THR A 43 7.32 3.73 -7.72
N TYR A 44 7.49 4.54 -8.76
CA TYR A 44 6.38 5.27 -9.35
C TYR A 44 5.58 4.33 -10.26
N ALA A 45 4.33 4.08 -9.89
CA ALA A 45 3.44 3.21 -10.67
C ALA A 45 2.66 3.98 -11.75
N GLY A 46 2.77 5.30 -11.78
CA GLY A 46 2.01 6.13 -12.71
C GLY A 46 0.54 6.24 -12.30
N ALA A 47 -0.29 6.62 -13.27
CA ALA A 47 -1.73 6.75 -13.05
C ALA A 47 -2.40 5.39 -12.97
N VAL A 48 -3.31 5.24 -12.02
CA VAL A 48 -4.16 4.07 -11.86
C VAL A 48 -5.62 4.51 -11.85
N ASN A 49 -6.51 3.67 -12.36
CA ASN A 49 -7.96 3.85 -12.21
C ASN A 49 -8.44 2.81 -11.21
N ALA A 50 -8.56 3.21 -9.95
CA ALA A 50 -8.81 2.31 -8.84
C ALA A 50 -9.57 3.04 -7.73
N TYR A 51 -10.23 2.27 -6.86
CA TYR A 51 -10.87 2.83 -5.68
C TYR A 51 -9.86 2.99 -4.53
N LYS A 52 -10.16 3.87 -3.60
CA LYS A 52 -9.59 3.91 -2.26
C LYS A 52 -10.70 3.92 -1.23
N LEU A 53 -10.36 3.61 0.01
CA LEU A 53 -11.28 3.73 1.13
C LEU A 53 -10.92 4.94 1.98
N THR A 54 -11.93 5.54 2.60
CA THR A 54 -11.78 6.64 3.56
C THR A 54 -12.19 6.24 4.98
N SER A 55 -12.77 5.04 5.12
CA SER A 55 -13.16 4.45 6.41
C SER A 55 -13.20 2.93 6.29
N ALA A 56 -13.19 2.25 7.42
CA ALA A 56 -13.20 0.79 7.48
C ALA A 56 -14.51 0.24 6.92
N MET A 57 -14.40 -0.57 5.88
CA MET A 57 -15.54 -1.26 5.28
C MET A 57 -15.07 -2.44 4.43
N ALA A 58 -15.94 -3.42 4.26
CA ALA A 58 -15.77 -4.44 3.23
C ALA A 58 -16.23 -3.86 1.90
N THR A 59 -15.31 -3.74 0.95
CA THR A 59 -15.57 -3.08 -0.34
C THR A 59 -16.40 -3.99 -1.23
N THR A 60 -17.51 -3.47 -1.75
CA THR A 60 -18.34 -4.17 -2.73
C THR A 60 -17.95 -3.77 -4.16
N GLU A 61 -18.34 -4.59 -5.15
CA GLU A 61 -18.15 -4.24 -6.57
C GLU A 61 -18.87 -2.95 -6.93
N GLU A 62 -20.07 -2.74 -6.36
CA GLU A 62 -20.84 -1.50 -6.59
C GLU A 62 -20.09 -0.27 -6.10
N TYR A 63 -19.55 -0.33 -4.86
CA TYR A 63 -18.74 0.74 -4.30
C TYR A 63 -17.51 1.01 -5.17
N ALA A 64 -16.80 -0.04 -5.55
CA ALA A 64 -15.59 0.07 -6.34
C ALA A 64 -15.84 0.73 -7.70
N GLN A 65 -16.91 0.33 -8.39
CA GLN A 65 -17.27 0.94 -9.67
C GLN A 65 -17.70 2.40 -9.54
N GLN A 66 -18.39 2.74 -8.46
CA GLN A 66 -18.84 4.10 -8.22
C GLN A 66 -17.71 5.04 -7.83
N TYR A 67 -16.72 4.57 -7.06
CA TYR A 67 -15.70 5.40 -6.44
C TYR A 67 -14.29 5.22 -7.02
N LYS A 68 -14.11 4.38 -8.03
CA LYS A 68 -12.82 4.35 -8.75
C LYS A 68 -12.57 5.68 -9.44
N TYR A 69 -11.32 6.12 -9.44
CA TYR A 69 -10.91 7.39 -10.03
C TYR A 69 -9.47 7.32 -10.51
N ASP A 70 -9.13 8.22 -11.43
CA ASP A 70 -7.75 8.33 -11.91
C ASP A 70 -6.90 9.10 -10.89
N HIS A 71 -5.81 8.50 -10.48
CA HIS A 71 -4.82 9.13 -9.60
C HIS A 71 -3.47 8.46 -9.78
N SER A 72 -2.40 9.14 -9.38
CA SER A 72 -1.05 8.62 -9.50
C SER A 72 -0.54 8.11 -8.16
N LEU A 73 0.20 6.99 -8.20
CA LEU A 73 0.72 6.33 -7.00
C LEU A 73 2.22 6.08 -7.10
N PHE A 74 2.89 6.31 -5.97
CA PHE A 74 4.17 5.70 -5.65
C PHE A 74 3.90 4.59 -4.63
N ILE A 75 4.61 3.46 -4.73
CA ILE A 75 4.54 2.40 -3.73
C ILE A 75 5.93 2.14 -3.15
N ALA A 76 6.04 2.02 -1.84
CA ALA A 76 7.31 1.72 -1.19
C ALA A 76 7.87 0.39 -1.68
N ASP A 77 9.18 0.33 -1.95
CA ASP A 77 9.85 -0.88 -2.44
C ASP A 77 9.92 -1.98 -1.38
N HIS A 78 9.79 -1.60 -0.11
CA HIS A 78 9.77 -2.51 1.04
C HIS A 78 8.62 -2.14 1.96
N ALA A 79 8.16 -3.07 2.79
CA ALA A 79 7.47 -2.69 4.01
C ALA A 79 8.44 -1.86 4.85
N VAL A 80 8.03 -0.66 5.28
CA VAL A 80 8.94 0.23 6.03
C VAL A 80 9.06 -0.19 7.50
N THR A 81 7.98 -0.72 8.06
CA THR A 81 7.99 -1.34 9.39
C THR A 81 7.24 -2.67 9.35
N HIS A 82 7.49 -3.52 10.33
CA HIS A 82 6.78 -4.76 10.57
C HIS A 82 6.46 -4.89 12.06
N THR A 83 5.84 -5.99 12.46
CA THR A 83 5.41 -6.19 13.85
C THR A 83 4.52 -5.03 14.29
N VAL A 84 3.56 -4.73 13.47
CA VAL A 84 2.62 -3.61 13.61
C VAL A 84 1.24 -4.08 13.19
N SER A 85 0.21 -3.76 13.99
CA SER A 85 -1.16 -4.10 13.67
C SER A 85 -1.81 -3.07 12.75
N TRP A 86 -2.86 -3.48 12.07
CA TRP A 86 -3.71 -2.57 11.30
C TRP A 86 -4.27 -1.46 12.21
N ASP A 87 -4.69 -1.82 13.42
CA ASP A 87 -5.22 -0.86 14.39
C ASP A 87 -4.18 0.20 14.79
N ASP A 88 -2.92 -0.21 15.01
CA ASP A 88 -1.85 0.72 15.34
C ASP A 88 -1.61 1.73 14.19
N LEU A 89 -1.63 1.25 12.97
CA LEU A 89 -1.52 2.11 11.79
C LEU A 89 -2.70 3.05 11.64
N ASN A 90 -3.91 2.55 11.87
CA ASN A 90 -5.13 3.35 11.77
C ASN A 90 -5.20 4.45 12.83
N THR A 91 -4.71 4.18 14.04
CA THR A 91 -4.61 5.18 15.11
C THR A 91 -3.72 6.35 14.71
N LYS A 92 -2.75 6.13 13.82
CA LYS A 92 -1.85 7.15 13.29
C LYS A 92 -2.31 7.73 11.94
N SER A 93 -3.53 7.44 11.52
CA SER A 93 -4.10 7.86 10.23
C SER A 93 -3.35 7.34 9.00
N LEU A 94 -2.62 6.24 9.15
CA LEU A 94 -1.78 5.69 8.08
C LEU A 94 -2.53 4.67 7.20
N ILE A 95 -3.69 4.21 7.60
CA ILE A 95 -4.49 3.31 6.75
C ILE A 95 -5.24 4.10 5.68
N PHE A 96 -6.02 5.12 6.09
CA PHE A 96 -6.86 5.87 5.16
C PHE A 96 -6.23 7.16 4.67
N GLY A 97 -5.17 7.63 5.31
CA GLY A 97 -4.35 8.71 4.81
C GLY A 97 -4.08 9.82 5.80
N LYS A 98 -2.89 10.36 5.68
CA LYS A 98 -2.48 11.62 6.32
C LYS A 98 -1.76 12.47 5.29
N ASP A 99 -1.80 13.78 5.49
CA ASP A 99 -1.09 14.71 4.62
C ASP A 99 0.43 14.55 4.76
N TYR A 100 1.11 14.59 3.64
CA TYR A 100 2.56 14.51 3.56
C TYR A 100 3.04 15.46 2.46
N VAL A 101 4.01 16.30 2.76
CA VAL A 101 4.56 17.27 1.80
C VAL A 101 6.03 16.95 1.56
N ALA A 102 6.42 16.84 0.31
CA ALA A 102 7.82 16.68 -0.10
C ALA A 102 8.08 17.51 -1.35
N GLY A 103 9.19 18.26 -1.35
CA GLY A 103 9.59 19.07 -2.49
C GLY A 103 8.54 20.08 -2.95
N GLY A 104 7.69 20.57 -2.04
CA GLY A 104 6.61 21.50 -2.36
C GLY A 104 5.39 20.84 -3.01
N VAL A 105 5.31 19.52 -3.02
CA VAL A 105 4.17 18.78 -3.56
C VAL A 105 3.41 18.11 -2.42
N ASP A 106 2.08 18.19 -2.49
CA ASP A 106 1.19 17.57 -1.52
C ASP A 106 0.89 16.13 -1.91
N TYR A 107 1.11 15.23 -0.98
CA TYR A 107 0.79 13.79 -1.10
C TYR A 107 -0.13 13.36 0.02
N THR A 108 -0.82 12.24 -0.20
CA THR A 108 -1.47 11.47 0.85
C THR A 108 -0.66 10.20 1.12
N LEU A 109 -0.17 10.06 2.35
CA LEU A 109 0.55 8.87 2.82
C LEU A 109 -0.44 7.89 3.45
N ARG A 110 -0.57 6.69 2.91
CA ARG A 110 -1.58 5.73 3.36
C ARG A 110 -1.26 4.29 2.93
N ALA A 111 -2.06 3.35 3.43
CA ALA A 111 -2.09 2.00 2.89
C ALA A 111 -2.82 1.98 1.53
N PRO A 112 -2.49 1.04 0.62
CA PRO A 112 -3.25 0.85 -0.61
C PRO A 112 -4.57 0.11 -0.38
N SER A 113 -5.53 0.28 -1.29
CA SER A 113 -6.65 -0.65 -1.39
C SER A 113 -6.18 -1.96 -2.03
N VAL A 114 -6.68 -3.09 -1.55
CA VAL A 114 -6.13 -4.42 -1.91
C VAL A 114 -7.20 -5.47 -2.20
N GLY A 115 -8.47 -5.14 -2.05
CA GLY A 115 -9.58 -6.08 -2.18
C GLY A 115 -10.04 -6.65 -0.84
N SER A 116 -11.36 -6.87 -0.71
CA SER A 116 -12.02 -7.38 0.50
C SER A 116 -12.13 -8.90 0.54
N ASN A 117 -11.79 -9.56 -0.56
CA ASN A 117 -11.74 -11.01 -0.70
C ASN A 117 -10.82 -11.33 -1.88
N SER A 118 -10.65 -12.60 -2.19
CA SER A 118 -9.82 -13.03 -3.31
C SER A 118 -10.56 -13.95 -4.27
N THR A 119 -10.06 -13.99 -5.50
CA THR A 119 -10.48 -14.96 -6.51
C THR A 119 -9.27 -15.43 -7.30
N GLY A 120 -9.38 -16.61 -7.95
CA GLY A 120 -8.27 -17.20 -8.68
C GLY A 120 -7.23 -17.88 -7.77
N SER A 121 -6.14 -18.31 -8.38
CA SER A 121 -5.01 -18.95 -7.69
C SER A 121 -3.71 -18.71 -8.47
N GLY A 122 -2.58 -18.78 -7.78
CA GLY A 122 -1.28 -18.56 -8.42
C GLY A 122 -1.20 -17.21 -9.10
N GLU A 123 -0.76 -17.21 -10.34
CA GLU A 123 -0.63 -15.97 -11.14
C GLU A 123 -1.98 -15.35 -11.50
N SER A 124 -3.06 -16.12 -11.44
CA SER A 124 -4.43 -15.61 -11.70
C SER A 124 -5.09 -15.01 -10.46
N GLN A 125 -4.47 -15.12 -9.29
CA GLN A 125 -5.04 -14.59 -8.06
C GLN A 125 -5.21 -13.07 -8.14
N ARG A 126 -6.36 -12.60 -7.68
CA ARG A 126 -6.71 -11.17 -7.62
C ARG A 126 -7.49 -10.89 -6.34
N GLY A 127 -7.38 -9.68 -5.87
CA GLY A 127 -8.34 -9.17 -4.89
C GLY A 127 -9.69 -8.89 -5.55
N VAL A 128 -10.73 -8.98 -4.76
CA VAL A 128 -12.10 -8.63 -5.19
C VAL A 128 -12.59 -7.50 -4.30
N PRO A 129 -12.96 -6.34 -4.84
CA PRO A 129 -13.00 -5.94 -6.26
C PRO A 129 -11.62 -5.83 -6.92
N GLN A 130 -11.55 -6.16 -8.21
CA GLN A 130 -10.29 -6.13 -8.96
C GLN A 130 -9.78 -4.73 -9.26
N SER A 131 -10.64 -3.72 -9.18
CA SER A 131 -10.25 -2.31 -9.32
C SER A 131 -9.57 -1.75 -8.07
N ASN A 132 -9.07 -2.60 -7.17
CA ASN A 132 -8.19 -2.18 -6.08
C ASN A 132 -6.84 -1.71 -6.62
N GLU A 133 -6.17 -0.88 -5.86
CA GLU A 133 -4.90 -0.27 -6.28
C GLU A 133 -3.77 -1.28 -6.44
N TRP A 134 -3.70 -2.27 -5.55
CA TRP A 134 -2.64 -3.29 -5.58
C TRP A 134 -2.66 -4.09 -6.88
N ASP A 135 -3.80 -4.64 -7.24
CA ASP A 135 -3.93 -5.40 -8.48
C ASP A 135 -3.80 -4.51 -9.72
N THR A 136 -4.29 -3.28 -9.66
CA THR A 136 -4.16 -2.33 -10.76
C THR A 136 -2.69 -2.02 -11.05
N MET A 137 -1.87 -1.82 -10.01
CA MET A 137 -0.42 -1.64 -10.18
C MET A 137 0.25 -2.88 -10.77
N LEU A 138 -0.06 -4.08 -10.26
CA LEU A 138 0.49 -5.33 -10.78
C LEU A 138 0.08 -5.63 -12.21
N ASN A 139 -1.14 -5.24 -12.59
CA ASN A 139 -1.62 -5.41 -13.98
C ASN A 139 -0.90 -4.48 -14.95
N LYS A 140 -0.43 -3.33 -14.50
CA LYS A 140 0.41 -2.44 -15.31
C LYS A 140 1.81 -3.03 -15.51
N ASN A 141 2.44 -3.47 -14.43
CA ASN A 141 3.74 -4.14 -14.44
C ASN A 141 3.93 -4.87 -13.11
N SER A 142 4.13 -6.18 -13.18
CA SER A 142 4.32 -7.01 -11.99
C SER A 142 5.56 -6.61 -11.17
N GLY A 143 6.54 -5.96 -11.78
CA GLY A 143 7.75 -5.47 -11.12
C GLY A 143 7.56 -4.19 -10.29
N TYR A 144 6.41 -3.55 -10.33
CA TYR A 144 6.18 -2.33 -9.54
C TYR A 144 6.11 -2.61 -8.04
N ILE A 145 5.68 -3.80 -7.65
CA ILE A 145 5.64 -4.22 -6.25
C ILE A 145 6.79 -5.19 -5.99
N GLN A 146 7.78 -4.71 -5.26
CA GLN A 146 9.05 -5.41 -5.03
C GLN A 146 9.14 -5.93 -3.58
N ASN A 147 10.09 -6.84 -3.34
CA ASN A 147 10.43 -7.32 -1.99
C ASN A 147 9.22 -7.82 -1.20
N TRP A 148 8.29 -8.46 -1.90
CA TRP A 148 7.09 -9.05 -1.31
C TRP A 148 7.37 -10.39 -0.64
N ASN A 149 8.47 -11.06 -0.98
CA ASN A 149 8.81 -12.38 -0.47
C ASN A 149 9.04 -12.35 1.04
N GLY A 150 8.29 -13.18 1.75
CA GLY A 150 8.43 -13.30 3.20
C GLY A 150 7.82 -12.15 4.01
N MET A 151 7.10 -11.23 3.37
CA MET A 151 6.50 -10.08 4.06
C MET A 151 5.10 -9.78 3.51
N TYR A 152 4.09 -9.87 4.36
CA TYR A 152 2.75 -9.38 4.06
C TYR A 152 2.67 -7.86 4.22
N SER A 153 1.85 -7.22 3.42
CA SER A 153 1.54 -5.79 3.54
C SER A 153 0.06 -5.59 3.86
N TRP A 154 -0.22 -4.80 4.90
CA TRP A 154 -1.58 -4.42 5.25
C TRP A 154 -2.22 -3.58 4.12
N GLY A 155 -3.48 -3.89 3.79
CA GLY A 155 -4.32 -3.07 2.94
C GLY A 155 -5.41 -2.35 3.72
N GLN A 156 -6.15 -1.50 3.03
CA GLN A 156 -7.26 -0.74 3.63
C GLN A 156 -8.49 -1.59 3.93
N ASP A 157 -8.70 -2.66 3.15
CA ASP A 157 -9.97 -3.36 3.06
C ASP A 157 -10.25 -4.25 4.26
N THR A 158 -11.47 -4.17 4.78
CA THR A 158 -12.04 -5.16 5.68
C THR A 158 -12.44 -6.40 4.88
N VAL A 159 -12.23 -7.58 5.44
CA VAL A 159 -12.57 -8.84 4.78
C VAL A 159 -14.10 -8.99 4.71
N SER A 160 -14.61 -9.35 3.53
CA SER A 160 -16.05 -9.38 3.28
C SER A 160 -16.82 -10.42 4.09
N VAL A 161 -16.14 -11.49 4.52
CA VAL A 161 -16.76 -12.60 5.28
C VAL A 161 -16.53 -12.51 6.79
N ASP A 162 -15.66 -11.59 7.25
CA ASP A 162 -15.42 -11.38 8.68
C ASP A 162 -14.97 -9.94 8.93
N ALA A 163 -15.82 -9.16 9.59
CA ALA A 163 -15.58 -7.75 9.86
C ALA A 163 -14.41 -7.49 10.84
N SER A 164 -13.95 -8.50 11.57
CA SER A 164 -12.78 -8.37 12.46
C SER A 164 -11.46 -8.50 11.72
N ASP A 165 -11.48 -8.99 10.48
CA ASP A 165 -10.28 -9.24 9.69
C ASP A 165 -9.99 -8.11 8.70
N ARG A 166 -8.70 -7.96 8.36
CA ARG A 166 -8.20 -7.01 7.39
C ARG A 166 -7.35 -7.72 6.35
N ALA A 167 -7.42 -7.24 5.12
CA ALA A 167 -6.75 -7.86 3.98
C ALA A 167 -5.25 -7.61 3.98
N LEU A 168 -4.51 -8.62 3.56
CA LEU A 168 -3.06 -8.64 3.42
C LEU A 168 -2.68 -9.05 2.00
N ARG A 169 -1.57 -8.50 1.49
CA ARG A 169 -1.04 -8.90 0.18
C ARG A 169 0.45 -9.23 0.28
N GLY A 170 0.91 -10.12 -0.61
CA GLY A 170 2.31 -10.49 -0.71
C GLY A 170 2.68 -11.78 0.01
N TYR A 171 3.94 -11.95 0.42
CA TYR A 171 4.54 -13.05 1.15
C TYR A 171 4.96 -14.22 0.26
N ILE A 172 4.02 -14.96 -0.33
CA ILE A 172 4.32 -16.11 -1.20
C ILE A 172 4.56 -15.67 -2.63
N SER A 173 3.78 -14.70 -3.09
CA SER A 173 3.88 -14.04 -4.39
C SER A 173 3.42 -12.61 -4.28
N ALA A 174 3.70 -11.79 -5.30
CA ALA A 174 3.22 -10.41 -5.33
C ALA A 174 1.69 -10.35 -5.28
N ARG A 175 1.01 -11.33 -5.87
CA ARG A 175 -0.46 -11.36 -5.96
C ARG A 175 -1.15 -12.05 -4.79
N PHE A 176 -0.43 -12.74 -3.93
CA PHE A 176 -1.07 -13.51 -2.87
C PHE A 176 -1.91 -12.61 -1.98
N TRP A 177 -3.17 -13.03 -1.78
CA TRP A 177 -4.13 -12.36 -0.90
C TRP A 177 -4.37 -13.23 0.32
N ASN A 178 -4.32 -12.63 1.48
CA ASN A 178 -4.59 -13.29 2.75
C ASN A 178 -5.28 -12.29 3.69
N PHE A 179 -5.51 -12.69 4.91
CA PHE A 179 -6.14 -11.83 5.91
C PHE A 179 -5.68 -12.20 7.32
N SER A 180 -5.82 -11.26 8.22
CA SER A 180 -5.68 -11.48 9.66
C SER A 180 -6.52 -10.46 10.42
N TYR A 181 -6.76 -10.69 11.69
CA TYR A 181 -7.53 -9.76 12.50
C TYR A 181 -6.79 -8.42 12.67
N ALA A 182 -7.56 -7.34 12.87
CA ALA A 182 -7.03 -5.97 12.85
C ALA A 182 -5.99 -5.68 13.93
N SER A 183 -6.03 -6.43 15.05
CA SER A 183 -5.06 -6.30 16.14
C SER A 183 -3.84 -7.22 16.03
N TYR A 184 -3.75 -8.00 14.94
CA TYR A 184 -2.65 -8.94 14.73
C TYR A 184 -1.33 -8.19 14.47
N SER A 185 -0.29 -8.59 15.19
CA SER A 185 1.06 -8.02 15.05
C SER A 185 2.08 -9.15 15.02
N TYR A 186 2.82 -9.28 13.92
CA TYR A 186 3.78 -10.36 13.73
C TYR A 186 4.92 -9.91 12.82
N PRO A 187 6.15 -10.49 12.96
CA PRO A 187 7.31 -10.05 12.19
C PRO A 187 7.20 -10.14 10.67
N ILE A 188 6.28 -10.94 10.15
CA ILE A 188 6.07 -11.11 8.70
C ILE A 188 4.93 -10.25 8.16
N VAL A 189 4.36 -9.38 8.98
CA VAL A 189 3.27 -8.48 8.58
C VAL A 189 3.70 -7.05 8.81
N GLY A 190 3.68 -6.25 7.76
CA GLY A 190 4.20 -4.91 7.80
C GLY A 190 3.36 -3.86 7.10
N PHE A 191 3.85 -2.63 7.14
CA PHE A 191 3.27 -1.47 6.51
C PHE A 191 4.08 -1.10 5.26
N ARG A 192 3.46 -1.26 4.11
CA ARG A 192 3.99 -0.80 2.82
C ARG A 192 3.12 0.34 2.33
N PRO A 193 3.53 1.59 2.56
CA PRO A 193 2.72 2.73 2.17
C PRO A 193 2.71 2.98 0.67
N VAL A 194 1.66 3.63 0.22
CA VAL A 194 1.62 4.36 -1.04
C VAL A 194 1.63 5.86 -0.75
N LEU A 195 2.10 6.62 -1.73
CA LEU A 195 1.94 8.07 -1.78
C LEU A 195 1.06 8.39 -2.99
N GLU A 196 -0.07 8.98 -2.70
CA GLU A 196 -1.00 9.45 -3.74
C GLU A 196 -0.71 10.93 -4.04
N VAL A 197 -0.66 11.25 -5.33
CA VAL A 197 -0.49 12.62 -5.80
C VAL A 197 -1.50 12.94 -6.91
#